data_ba787afabb623fd4ee5ef82e2c3224f3
#
_entry.id   ba787afabb623fd4ee5ef82e2c3224f3
#
_cell.length_a   1.000
_cell.length_b   1.000
_cell.length_c   1.000
_cell.angle_alpha   90.00
_cell.angle_beta   90.00
_cell.angle_gamma   90.00
#
_symmetry.space_group_name_H-M   'P 1'
#
loop_
_entity.id
_entity.type
_entity.pdbx_description
1 polymer ?
#
loop_
_entity_poly.entity_id
_entity_poly.type
_entity_poly.pdbx_seq_one_letter_code
_entity_poly.pdbx_strand_id
1 'polypeptide(L)'
;MTQASIPIPFALGVQVWWTGYGGRETWIKCPECCGTKKVTLTLGNGEQYALDCRACSVGYDPPLGVIKKQERSYQPTPYTPRRVVEVSDRHTTYSEAPPDANAYSVVGAEDLYATKEECLVACAEKDKEFYSDEELRIKNLLVSARGDMAWSVHYWRRKASDLRKDLAAAEKRLGQCKDRA
;
A
#
# COMPACT_ATOMS: atom_id res chain seq x y z
N MET A 1 -26.25 36.99 -25.68
CA MET A 1 -25.23 36.16 -25.01
C MET A 1 -25.96 35.28 -24.00
N THR A 2 -26.19 34.02 -24.29
CA THR A 2 -26.82 33.08 -23.37
C THR A 2 -25.78 32.72 -22.30
N GLN A 3 -25.99 33.17 -21.09
CA GLN A 3 -25.17 32.78 -19.94
C GLN A 3 -25.41 31.30 -19.69
N ALA A 4 -24.40 30.46 -19.94
CA ALA A 4 -24.44 29.05 -19.56
C ALA A 4 -24.46 28.98 -18.04
N SER A 5 -25.62 28.61 -17.47
CA SER A 5 -25.73 28.35 -16.03
C SER A 5 -25.21 26.92 -15.77
N ILE A 6 -24.09 26.81 -15.08
CA ILE A 6 -23.59 25.50 -14.61
C ILE A 6 -24.41 25.15 -13.37
N PRO A 7 -25.14 24.02 -13.34
CA PRO A 7 -25.93 23.64 -12.19
C PRO A 7 -24.99 23.29 -11.02
N ILE A 8 -25.20 23.95 -9.89
CA ILE A 8 -24.53 23.63 -8.62
C ILE A 8 -25.41 22.59 -7.92
N PRO A 9 -24.93 21.34 -7.73
CA PRO A 9 -25.74 20.23 -7.21
C PRO A 9 -26.30 20.46 -5.81
N PHE A 10 -25.55 21.17 -4.96
CA PHE A 10 -25.95 21.42 -3.58
C PHE A 10 -25.99 22.92 -3.27
N ALA A 11 -27.06 23.36 -2.61
CA ALA A 11 -27.21 24.74 -2.22
C ALA A 11 -26.28 25.10 -1.03
N LEU A 12 -25.71 26.32 -1.08
CA LEU A 12 -24.87 26.82 0.01
C LEU A 12 -25.67 27.08 1.26
N GLY A 13 -25.12 26.76 2.42
CA GLY A 13 -25.77 26.96 3.72
C GLY A 13 -26.81 25.89 4.10
N VAL A 14 -27.08 24.93 3.23
CA VAL A 14 -27.96 23.79 3.51
C VAL A 14 -27.10 22.63 4.02
N GLN A 15 -27.51 22.00 5.11
CA GLN A 15 -26.84 20.82 5.64
C GLN A 15 -27.05 19.63 4.70
N VAL A 16 -25.95 18.99 4.34
CA VAL A 16 -25.86 17.74 3.59
C VAL A 16 -24.99 16.75 4.36
N TRP A 17 -24.76 15.58 3.80
CA TRP A 17 -23.95 14.54 4.42
C TRP A 17 -22.78 14.17 3.50
N TRP A 18 -21.63 13.88 4.08
CA TRP A 18 -20.48 13.39 3.34
C TRP A 18 -19.92 12.11 3.97
N THR A 19 -19.23 11.33 3.16
CA THR A 19 -18.58 10.11 3.60
C THR A 19 -17.25 10.43 4.33
N GLY A 20 -17.37 10.97 5.56
CA GLY A 20 -16.22 11.17 6.42
C GLY A 20 -15.58 9.84 6.82
N TYR A 21 -14.27 9.81 7.04
CA TYR A 21 -13.61 8.60 7.48
C TYR A 21 -12.64 8.84 8.63
N GLY A 22 -12.58 7.86 9.54
CA GLY A 22 -11.50 7.69 10.49
C GLY A 22 -10.61 6.52 10.07
N GLY A 23 -9.31 6.67 10.21
CA GLY A 23 -8.38 5.60 9.87
C GLY A 23 -7.31 5.44 10.93
N ARG A 24 -6.86 4.19 11.13
CA ARG A 24 -5.71 3.89 11.96
C ARG A 24 -4.84 2.83 11.30
N GLU A 25 -3.55 2.87 11.62
CA GLU A 25 -2.64 1.78 11.28
C GLU A 25 -2.60 0.80 12.45
N THR A 26 -2.77 -0.47 12.14
CA THR A 26 -2.61 -1.58 13.09
C THR A 26 -1.47 -2.49 12.64
N TRP A 27 -0.88 -3.18 13.58
CA TRP A 27 0.15 -4.17 13.30
C TRP A 27 -0.43 -5.56 13.43
N ILE A 28 -0.37 -6.34 12.36
CA ILE A 28 -0.80 -7.73 12.36
C ILE A 28 0.42 -8.65 12.22
N LYS A 29 0.33 -9.87 12.74
CA LYS A 29 1.36 -10.88 12.50
C LYS A 29 1.57 -11.07 11.01
N CYS A 30 2.83 -11.08 10.59
CA CYS A 30 3.16 -11.31 9.18
C CYS A 30 2.62 -12.68 8.74
N PRO A 31 1.75 -12.76 7.73
CA PRO A 31 1.18 -14.03 7.29
C PRO A 31 2.23 -15.00 6.70
N GLU A 32 3.34 -14.47 6.18
CA GLU A 32 4.40 -15.27 5.57
C GLU A 32 5.25 -16.01 6.59
N CYS A 33 5.69 -15.32 7.64
CA CYS A 33 6.54 -15.91 8.68
C CYS A 33 5.82 -16.21 9.98
N CYS A 34 4.52 -15.93 10.07
CA CYS A 34 3.71 -16.10 11.30
C CYS A 34 4.34 -15.49 12.56
N GLY A 35 5.06 -14.38 12.40
CA GLY A 35 5.75 -13.67 13.48
C GLY A 35 7.16 -14.19 13.82
N THR A 36 7.63 -15.30 13.20
CA THR A 36 8.95 -15.88 13.47
C THR A 36 10.11 -15.08 12.89
N LYS A 37 9.82 -14.10 12.03
CA LYS A 37 10.79 -13.27 11.28
C LYS A 37 11.59 -14.02 10.22
N LYS A 38 11.48 -15.35 10.16
CA LYS A 38 12.17 -16.22 9.22
C LYS A 38 11.20 -17.07 8.44
N VAL A 39 11.57 -17.41 7.24
CA VAL A 39 10.84 -18.34 6.36
C VAL A 39 11.79 -19.43 5.88
N THR A 40 11.26 -20.61 5.64
CA THR A 40 12.01 -21.71 5.01
C THR A 40 11.62 -21.78 3.55
N LEU A 41 12.59 -21.56 2.67
CA LEU A 41 12.43 -21.77 1.23
C LEU A 41 12.93 -23.18 0.88
N THR A 42 12.06 -24.02 0.31
CA THR A 42 12.41 -25.33 -0.22
C THR A 42 12.53 -25.24 -1.74
N LEU A 43 13.69 -25.60 -2.28
CA LEU A 43 13.91 -25.65 -3.73
C LEU A 43 13.38 -26.96 -4.33
N GLY A 44 13.19 -26.97 -5.65
CA GLY A 44 12.69 -28.16 -6.37
C GLY A 44 13.54 -29.41 -6.24
N ASN A 45 14.83 -29.30 -5.83
CA ASN A 45 15.73 -30.42 -5.52
C ASN A 45 15.68 -30.87 -4.04
N GLY A 46 14.76 -30.29 -3.24
CA GLY A 46 14.58 -30.62 -1.82
C GLY A 46 15.49 -29.85 -0.85
N GLU A 47 16.42 -29.04 -1.33
CA GLU A 47 17.25 -28.21 -0.45
C GLU A 47 16.42 -27.14 0.26
N GLN A 48 16.70 -26.90 1.54
CA GLN A 48 16.02 -25.93 2.38
C GLN A 48 16.95 -24.81 2.82
N TYR A 49 16.43 -23.59 2.79
CA TYR A 49 17.15 -22.40 3.21
C TYR A 49 16.30 -21.61 4.20
N ALA A 50 16.84 -21.31 5.37
CA ALA A 50 16.24 -20.38 6.31
C ALA A 50 16.65 -18.95 5.92
N LEU A 51 15.68 -18.11 5.59
CA LEU A 51 15.88 -16.75 5.14
C LEU A 51 15.13 -15.79 6.05
N ASP A 52 15.62 -14.55 6.13
CA ASP A 52 14.87 -13.48 6.74
C ASP A 52 13.63 -13.15 5.91
N CYS A 53 12.50 -12.94 6.59
CA CYS A 53 11.24 -12.69 5.95
C CYS A 53 11.22 -11.30 5.29
N ARG A 54 11.20 -11.26 3.96
CA ARG A 54 11.13 -10.01 3.20
C ARG A 54 9.80 -9.30 3.30
N ALA A 55 8.71 -10.01 3.54
CA ALA A 55 7.38 -9.41 3.65
C ALA A 55 7.23 -8.47 4.86
N CYS A 56 7.98 -8.71 5.93
CA CYS A 56 7.98 -7.87 7.13
C CYS A 56 9.32 -7.17 7.40
N SER A 57 10.20 -7.11 6.40
CA SER A 57 11.39 -6.25 6.39
C SER A 57 11.04 -4.89 5.84
N VAL A 58 11.55 -3.84 6.47
CA VAL A 58 11.46 -2.47 5.99
C VAL A 58 12.87 -2.02 5.63
N GLY A 59 13.18 -2.01 4.32
CA GLY A 59 14.51 -1.62 3.84
C GLY A 59 15.60 -2.61 4.27
N TYR A 60 16.62 -2.11 4.96
CA TYR A 60 17.76 -2.88 5.49
C TYR A 60 17.56 -3.36 6.94
N ASP A 61 16.44 -3.02 7.54
CA ASP A 61 16.14 -3.40 8.93
C ASP A 61 15.85 -4.90 9.04
N PRO A 62 16.17 -5.53 10.17
CA PRO A 62 15.81 -6.91 10.41
C PRO A 62 14.28 -7.08 10.36
N PRO A 63 13.77 -8.26 9.96
CA PRO A 63 12.34 -8.51 9.91
C PRO A 63 11.66 -8.23 11.25
N LEU A 64 10.51 -7.56 11.22
CA LEU A 64 9.75 -7.23 12.42
C LEU A 64 8.87 -8.39 12.91
N GLY A 65 8.50 -9.32 12.04
CA GLY A 65 7.53 -10.38 12.29
C GLY A 65 6.07 -9.91 12.19
N VAL A 66 5.88 -8.62 11.91
CA VAL A 66 4.56 -7.98 11.77
C VAL A 66 4.56 -7.11 10.52
N ILE A 67 3.38 -6.89 9.94
CA ILE A 67 3.16 -5.96 8.84
C ILE A 67 2.11 -4.93 9.23
N LYS A 68 2.17 -3.76 8.64
CA LYS A 68 1.15 -2.73 8.81
C LYS A 68 -0.11 -3.10 8.02
N LYS A 69 -1.24 -3.02 8.69
CA LYS A 69 -2.57 -3.08 8.09
C LYS A 69 -3.26 -1.75 8.33
N GLN A 70 -3.83 -1.20 7.28
CA GLN A 70 -4.67 -0.01 7.40
C GLN A 70 -6.09 -0.43 7.72
N GLU A 71 -6.69 0.22 8.70
CA GLU A 71 -8.10 0.10 9.03
C GLU A 71 -8.75 1.45 8.80
N ARG A 72 -9.84 1.46 8.07
CA ARG A 72 -10.61 2.67 7.78
C ARG A 72 -12.09 2.35 7.99
N SER A 73 -12.83 3.31 8.50
CA SER A 73 -14.28 3.21 8.61
C SER A 73 -14.89 4.51 8.13
N TYR A 74 -15.77 4.42 7.16
CA TYR A 74 -16.51 5.55 6.65
C TYR A 74 -17.78 5.76 7.46
N GLN A 75 -18.10 7.02 7.75
CA GLN A 75 -19.27 7.39 8.55
C GLN A 75 -19.96 8.61 7.95
N PRO A 76 -21.30 8.65 7.94
CA PRO A 76 -22.04 9.85 7.56
C PRO A 76 -21.69 11.00 8.50
N THR A 77 -21.05 12.01 7.97
CA THR A 77 -20.66 13.21 8.70
C THR A 77 -21.47 14.38 8.17
N PRO A 78 -22.12 15.18 9.03
CA PRO A 78 -22.83 16.37 8.58
C PRO A 78 -21.84 17.36 7.98
N TYR A 79 -22.23 17.99 6.88
CA TYR A 79 -21.43 18.95 6.15
C TYR A 79 -22.31 20.12 5.69
N THR A 80 -21.83 21.35 5.82
CA THR A 80 -22.57 22.52 5.38
C THR A 80 -21.72 23.29 4.37
N PRO A 81 -21.97 23.14 3.07
CA PRO A 81 -21.26 23.88 2.03
C PRO A 81 -21.45 25.38 2.24
N ARG A 82 -20.37 26.13 2.41
CA ARG A 82 -20.42 27.63 2.56
C ARG A 82 -19.93 28.34 1.32
N ARG A 83 -19.10 27.67 0.51
CA ARG A 83 -18.67 28.19 -0.79
C ARG A 83 -18.38 27.07 -1.78
N VAL A 84 -18.49 27.40 -3.05
CA VAL A 84 -17.96 26.59 -4.15
C VAL A 84 -16.52 27.00 -4.37
N VAL A 85 -15.62 26.05 -4.40
CA VAL A 85 -14.17 26.28 -4.59
C VAL A 85 -13.79 26.15 -6.05
N GLU A 86 -14.32 25.12 -6.72
CA GLU A 86 -14.05 24.84 -8.12
C GLU A 86 -15.31 24.30 -8.80
N VAL A 87 -15.51 24.72 -10.04
CA VAL A 87 -16.56 24.19 -10.92
C VAL A 87 -15.96 23.91 -12.27
N SER A 88 -16.08 22.68 -12.73
CA SER A 88 -15.73 22.26 -14.08
C SER A 88 -16.86 21.43 -14.68
N ASP A 89 -16.76 21.06 -15.95
CA ASP A 89 -17.75 20.21 -16.62
C ASP A 89 -17.97 18.84 -15.97
N ARG A 90 -17.02 18.39 -15.14
CA ARG A 90 -17.02 17.06 -14.55
C ARG A 90 -16.93 17.05 -13.03
N HIS A 91 -16.67 18.19 -12.42
CA HIS A 91 -16.34 18.23 -11.00
C HIS A 91 -16.75 19.55 -10.37
N THR A 92 -17.41 19.47 -9.22
CA THR A 92 -17.74 20.63 -8.38
C THR A 92 -17.26 20.34 -6.99
N THR A 93 -16.50 21.25 -6.40
CA THR A 93 -15.98 21.11 -5.04
C THR A 93 -16.51 22.21 -4.11
N TYR A 94 -16.71 21.84 -2.86
CA TYR A 94 -17.26 22.68 -1.82
C TYR A 94 -16.30 22.79 -0.63
N SER A 95 -16.42 23.90 0.13
CA SER A 95 -15.74 24.06 1.41
C SER A 95 -16.69 24.58 2.47
N GLU A 96 -16.51 24.14 3.71
CA GLU A 96 -17.16 24.71 4.91
C GLU A 96 -16.46 25.99 5.40
N ALA A 97 -15.26 26.27 4.93
CA ALA A 97 -14.55 27.48 5.29
C ALA A 97 -15.32 28.73 4.81
N PRO A 98 -15.38 29.82 5.60
CA PRO A 98 -15.96 31.07 5.16
C PRO A 98 -15.22 31.63 3.93
N PRO A 99 -15.85 32.52 3.13
CA PRO A 99 -15.30 32.99 1.86
C PRO A 99 -13.91 33.65 1.95
N ASP A 100 -13.62 34.24 3.11
CA ASP A 100 -12.38 34.95 3.42
C ASP A 100 -11.28 34.08 4.02
N ALA A 101 -11.56 32.82 4.35
CA ALA A 101 -10.58 31.87 4.89
C ALA A 101 -10.00 30.95 3.80
N ASN A 102 -8.78 30.44 4.05
CA ASN A 102 -8.21 29.43 3.20
C ASN A 102 -9.02 28.12 3.27
N ALA A 103 -9.34 27.54 2.13
CA ALA A 103 -10.03 26.26 2.05
C ALA A 103 -9.03 25.11 2.17
N TYR A 104 -8.75 24.68 3.40
CA TYR A 104 -7.87 23.52 3.64
C TYR A 104 -8.59 22.18 3.47
N SER A 105 -9.92 22.16 3.55
CA SER A 105 -10.74 20.98 3.36
C SER A 105 -11.75 21.25 2.25
N VAL A 106 -11.63 20.47 1.19
CA VAL A 106 -12.50 20.56 0.01
C VAL A 106 -13.14 19.20 -0.20
N VAL A 107 -14.46 19.17 -0.42
CA VAL A 107 -15.22 17.94 -0.67
C VAL A 107 -15.85 18.05 -2.05
N GLY A 108 -15.71 16.99 -2.85
CA GLY A 108 -16.33 16.88 -4.15
C GLY A 108 -17.83 16.66 -4.04
N ALA A 109 -18.58 17.14 -5.04
CA ALA A 109 -20.02 16.94 -5.09
C ALA A 109 -20.42 15.45 -5.09
N GLU A 110 -19.57 14.61 -5.66
CA GLU A 110 -19.73 13.15 -5.72
C GLU A 110 -19.68 12.46 -4.36
N ASP A 111 -19.09 13.12 -3.36
CA ASP A 111 -18.99 12.63 -1.98
C ASP A 111 -20.04 13.24 -1.05
N LEU A 112 -20.94 14.08 -1.59
CA LEU A 112 -22.02 14.72 -0.85
C LEU A 112 -23.37 14.06 -1.15
N TYR A 113 -24.19 13.93 -0.14
CA TYR A 113 -25.50 13.26 -0.17
C TYR A 113 -26.54 14.14 0.47
N ALA A 114 -27.74 14.16 -0.12
CA ALA A 114 -28.85 14.98 0.40
C ALA A 114 -29.37 14.42 1.74
N THR A 115 -29.36 13.10 1.91
CA THR A 115 -29.86 12.44 3.11
C THR A 115 -28.78 11.62 3.80
N LYS A 116 -28.95 11.38 5.10
CA LYS A 116 -28.05 10.54 5.90
C LYS A 116 -28.12 9.08 5.44
N GLU A 117 -29.28 8.62 5.03
CA GLU A 117 -29.54 7.27 4.58
C GLU A 117 -28.77 6.96 3.28
N GLU A 118 -28.80 7.86 2.30
CA GLU A 118 -27.99 7.74 1.08
C GLU A 118 -26.49 7.69 1.39
N CYS A 119 -26.04 8.57 2.28
CA CYS A 119 -24.65 8.62 2.71
C CYS A 119 -24.22 7.31 3.43
N LEU A 120 -25.09 6.70 4.23
CA LEU A 120 -24.82 5.42 4.89
C LEU A 120 -24.58 4.29 3.88
N VAL A 121 -25.37 4.22 2.81
CA VAL A 121 -25.18 3.23 1.74
C VAL A 121 -23.81 3.45 1.07
N ALA A 122 -23.50 4.69 0.72
CA ALA A 122 -22.21 5.00 0.12
C ALA A 122 -21.02 4.73 1.06
N CYS A 123 -21.15 4.97 2.35
CA CYS A 123 -20.14 4.60 3.35
C CYS A 123 -19.87 3.09 3.35
N ALA A 124 -20.93 2.27 3.31
CA ALA A 124 -20.80 0.81 3.29
C ALA A 124 -20.11 0.31 2.01
N GLU A 125 -20.39 0.91 0.86
CA GLU A 125 -19.72 0.60 -0.40
C GLU A 125 -18.24 0.97 -0.36
N LYS A 126 -17.89 2.16 0.12
CA LYS A 126 -16.51 2.62 0.29
C LYS A 126 -15.73 1.76 1.28
N ASP A 127 -16.33 1.34 2.38
CA ASP A 127 -15.70 0.40 3.32
C ASP A 127 -15.37 -0.92 2.62
N LYS A 128 -16.30 -1.49 1.86
CA LYS A 128 -16.09 -2.72 1.12
C LYS A 128 -14.98 -2.61 0.09
N GLU A 129 -14.96 -1.53 -0.68
CA GLU A 129 -13.90 -1.25 -1.66
C GLU A 129 -12.54 -1.12 -0.97
N PHE A 130 -12.46 -0.31 0.08
CA PHE A 130 -11.23 -0.12 0.85
C PHE A 130 -10.66 -1.44 1.39
N TYR A 131 -11.48 -2.29 1.98
CA TYR A 131 -11.01 -3.58 2.51
C TYR A 131 -10.58 -4.54 1.41
N SER A 132 -11.24 -4.53 0.26
CA SER A 132 -10.83 -5.30 -0.91
C SER A 132 -9.44 -4.86 -1.42
N ASP A 133 -9.21 -3.56 -1.52
CA ASP A 133 -7.94 -3.00 -1.96
C ASP A 133 -6.81 -3.28 -0.96
N GLU A 134 -7.09 -3.18 0.33
CA GLU A 134 -6.10 -3.47 1.38
C GLU A 134 -5.71 -4.95 1.40
N GLU A 135 -6.65 -5.86 1.21
CA GLU A 135 -6.37 -7.29 1.06
C GLU A 135 -5.51 -7.57 -0.17
N LEU A 136 -5.82 -6.92 -1.30
CA LEU A 136 -5.04 -7.03 -2.52
C LEU A 136 -3.62 -6.47 -2.33
N ARG A 137 -3.47 -5.34 -1.64
CA ARG A 137 -2.18 -4.75 -1.29
C ARG A 137 -1.32 -5.72 -0.48
N ILE A 138 -1.89 -6.32 0.57
CA ILE A 138 -1.20 -7.31 1.40
C ILE A 138 -0.82 -8.54 0.56
N LYS A 139 -1.73 -9.06 -0.27
CA LYS A 139 -1.46 -10.19 -1.16
C LYS A 139 -0.29 -9.90 -2.10
N ASN A 140 -0.27 -8.74 -2.73
CA ASN A 140 0.80 -8.33 -3.65
C ASN A 140 2.14 -8.19 -2.92
N LEU A 141 2.14 -7.63 -1.71
CA LEU A 141 3.34 -7.56 -0.85
C LEU A 141 3.92 -8.98 -0.61
N LEU A 142 3.09 -9.95 -0.28
CA LEU A 142 3.54 -11.32 -0.02
C LEU A 142 4.07 -12.00 -1.28
N VAL A 143 3.42 -11.81 -2.42
CA VAL A 143 3.87 -12.37 -3.71
C VAL A 143 5.22 -11.78 -4.11
N SER A 144 5.40 -10.47 -4.02
CA SER A 144 6.67 -9.80 -4.30
C SER A 144 7.79 -10.30 -3.38
N ALA A 145 7.52 -10.38 -2.08
CA ALA A 145 8.51 -10.85 -1.11
C ALA A 145 8.97 -12.29 -1.37
N ARG A 146 8.07 -13.18 -1.79
CA ARG A 146 8.43 -14.56 -2.19
C ARG A 146 9.33 -14.58 -3.42
N GLY A 147 9.02 -13.76 -4.42
CA GLY A 147 9.85 -13.60 -5.61
C GLY A 147 11.27 -13.15 -5.27
N ASP A 148 11.40 -12.14 -4.43
CA ASP A 148 12.69 -11.59 -3.99
C ASP A 148 13.53 -12.62 -3.21
N MET A 149 12.90 -13.40 -2.33
CA MET A 149 13.59 -14.47 -1.59
C MET A 149 14.08 -15.58 -2.51
N ALA A 150 13.26 -16.03 -3.46
CA ALA A 150 13.64 -17.05 -4.42
C ALA A 150 14.82 -16.57 -5.29
N TRP A 151 14.75 -15.35 -5.80
CA TRP A 151 15.81 -14.72 -6.58
C TRP A 151 17.12 -14.64 -5.79
N SER A 152 17.06 -14.21 -4.53
CA SER A 152 18.23 -14.08 -3.64
C SER A 152 18.95 -15.41 -3.48
N VAL A 153 18.24 -16.53 -3.25
CA VAL A 153 18.84 -17.84 -3.13
C VAL A 153 19.52 -18.28 -4.43
N HIS A 154 18.86 -18.11 -5.57
CA HIS A 154 19.45 -18.43 -6.88
C HIS A 154 20.69 -17.61 -7.17
N TYR A 155 20.69 -16.33 -6.86
CA TYR A 155 21.86 -15.46 -7.02
C TYR A 155 23.05 -15.94 -6.20
N TRP A 156 22.86 -16.18 -4.89
CA TRP A 156 23.96 -16.58 -4.02
C TRP A 156 24.48 -17.99 -4.32
N ARG A 157 23.61 -18.92 -4.74
CA ARG A 157 24.06 -20.25 -5.22
C ARG A 157 24.96 -20.12 -6.44
N ARG A 158 24.57 -19.31 -7.42
CA ARG A 158 25.38 -19.06 -8.62
C ARG A 158 26.71 -18.43 -8.24
N LYS A 159 26.69 -17.41 -7.40
CA LYS A 159 27.89 -16.72 -6.92
C LYS A 159 28.86 -17.67 -6.19
N ALA A 160 28.32 -18.51 -5.30
CA ALA A 160 29.12 -19.50 -4.61
C ALA A 160 29.75 -20.56 -5.57
N SER A 161 29.00 -20.96 -6.60
CA SER A 161 29.53 -21.88 -7.63
C SER A 161 30.70 -21.24 -8.41
N ASP A 162 30.54 -19.96 -8.79
CA ASP A 162 31.58 -19.25 -9.55
C ASP A 162 32.84 -19.05 -8.71
N LEU A 163 32.70 -18.64 -7.44
CA LEU A 163 33.81 -18.51 -6.50
C LEU A 163 34.56 -19.81 -6.26
N ARG A 164 33.84 -20.97 -6.22
CA ARG A 164 34.50 -22.28 -6.11
C ARG A 164 35.37 -22.62 -7.35
N LYS A 165 34.88 -22.26 -8.56
CA LYS A 165 35.65 -22.44 -9.80
C LYS A 165 36.88 -21.56 -9.81
N ASP A 166 36.74 -20.31 -9.39
CA ASP A 166 37.87 -19.38 -9.33
C ASP A 166 38.91 -19.80 -8.31
N LEU A 167 38.49 -20.32 -7.15
CA LEU A 167 39.37 -20.90 -6.15
C LEU A 167 40.17 -22.09 -6.70
N ALA A 168 39.46 -23.04 -7.31
CA ALA A 168 40.11 -24.20 -7.91
C ALA A 168 41.14 -23.82 -9.01
N ALA A 169 40.80 -22.82 -9.82
CA ALA A 169 41.73 -22.29 -10.82
C ALA A 169 42.97 -21.64 -10.20
N ALA A 170 42.79 -20.89 -9.11
CA ALA A 170 43.89 -20.26 -8.37
C ALA A 170 44.81 -21.33 -7.70
N GLU A 171 44.22 -22.35 -7.07
CA GLU A 171 44.97 -23.45 -6.46
C GLU A 171 45.79 -24.22 -7.50
N LYS A 172 45.21 -24.49 -8.68
CA LYS A 172 45.94 -25.14 -9.79
C LYS A 172 47.15 -24.30 -10.24
N ARG A 173 46.98 -22.96 -10.37
CA ARG A 173 48.09 -22.07 -10.73
C ARG A 173 49.19 -22.08 -9.67
N LEU A 174 48.80 -22.02 -8.40
CA LEU A 174 49.72 -22.06 -7.28
C LEU A 174 50.53 -23.36 -7.24
N GLY A 175 49.91 -24.51 -7.50
CA GLY A 175 50.59 -25.81 -7.66
C GLY A 175 51.67 -25.77 -8.76
N GLN A 176 51.31 -25.24 -9.95
CA GLN A 176 52.23 -25.10 -11.07
C GLN A 176 53.42 -24.19 -10.76
N CYS A 177 53.27 -23.21 -9.90
CA CYS A 177 54.38 -22.36 -9.47
C CYS A 177 55.35 -23.06 -8.51
N LYS A 178 54.82 -23.96 -7.64
CA LYS A 178 55.63 -24.76 -6.73
C LYS A 178 56.47 -25.83 -7.45
N ASP A 179 55.90 -26.41 -8.50
CA ASP A 179 56.58 -27.44 -9.29
C ASP A 179 57.74 -26.86 -10.18
N ARG A 180 57.82 -25.52 -10.30
CA ARG A 180 58.85 -24.82 -11.07
C ARG A 180 59.98 -24.20 -10.23
N ALA A 181 59.82 -24.24 -8.92
CA ALA A 181 60.78 -23.72 -7.94
C ALA A 181 61.69 -24.84 -7.42
#